data_17f31cee80c2dbe7e830654ef031bbc7
#
_entry.id   17f31cee80c2dbe7e830654ef031bbc7
#
_cell.length_a   1.000
_cell.length_b   1.000
_cell.length_c   1.000
_cell.angle_alpha   90.00
_cell.angle_beta   90.00
_cell.angle_gamma   90.00
#
_symmetry.space_group_name_H-M   'P 1'
#
loop_
_entity.id
_entity.type
_entity.pdbx_description
1 polymer ?
#
loop_
_entity_poly.entity_id
_entity_poly.type
_entity_poly.pdbx_seq_one_letter_code
_entity_poly.pdbx_strand_id
1 'polypeptide(L)'
;MRLTQWTDYTLRVLMYCAASQAREQPVTITEIAESYDISRSHLTKIVQELSAGGWLETTRGRGGGMRLIKPAKDITLGAVVRATETDFTMVECFDPALNQCRLSQHCGLKGVLHQAMQSYFSVLDRVTLADLVAPRAAAAALPKSLRAQLVPGLPQKRPLKIR
;
A
#
# COMPACT_ATOMS: atom_id res chain seq x y z
N MET A 1 -13.09 2.58 -6.03
CA MET A 1 -11.65 2.64 -5.79
C MET A 1 -11.17 1.25 -5.40
N ARG A 2 -10.13 0.73 -6.02
CA ARG A 2 -9.52 -0.58 -5.76
C ARG A 2 -8.02 -0.40 -5.97
N LEU A 3 -7.21 -0.81 -5.01
CA LEU A 3 -5.77 -0.91 -5.22
C LEU A 3 -5.49 -1.91 -6.33
N THR A 4 -4.51 -1.62 -7.16
CA THR A 4 -4.02 -2.57 -8.17
C THR A 4 -3.38 -3.78 -7.49
N GLN A 5 -3.34 -4.90 -8.17
CA GLN A 5 -2.62 -6.09 -7.70
C GLN A 5 -1.13 -5.79 -7.52
N TRP A 6 -0.60 -4.89 -8.34
CA TRP A 6 0.76 -4.40 -8.23
C TRP A 6 1.04 -3.77 -6.87
N THR A 7 0.21 -2.81 -6.46
CA THR A 7 0.32 -2.14 -5.15
C THR A 7 0.12 -3.11 -3.99
N ASP A 8 -0.87 -4.02 -4.07
CA ASP A 8 -1.09 -5.05 -3.04
C ASP A 8 0.16 -5.92 -2.84
N TYR A 9 0.73 -6.43 -3.93
CA TYR A 9 1.92 -7.27 -3.85
C TYR A 9 3.16 -6.49 -3.43
N THR A 10 3.30 -5.23 -3.85
CA THR A 10 4.37 -4.34 -3.38
C THR A 10 4.32 -4.14 -1.87
N LEU A 11 3.15 -3.85 -1.32
CA LEU A 11 2.96 -3.73 0.12
C LEU A 11 3.35 -5.02 0.86
N ARG A 12 2.95 -6.19 0.35
CA ARG A 12 3.32 -7.49 0.95
C ARG A 12 4.82 -7.72 0.94
N VAL A 13 5.51 -7.40 -0.16
CA VAL A 13 6.98 -7.51 -0.24
C VAL A 13 7.64 -6.62 0.82
N LEU A 14 7.24 -5.34 0.89
CA LEU A 14 7.80 -4.40 1.85
C LEU A 14 7.51 -4.79 3.30
N MET A 15 6.30 -5.25 3.60
CA MET A 15 5.94 -5.76 4.94
C MET A 15 6.76 -7.00 5.32
N TYR A 16 7.00 -7.92 4.39
CA TYR A 16 7.83 -9.10 4.66
C TYR A 16 9.27 -8.69 4.98
N CYS A 17 9.84 -7.78 4.20
CA CYS A 17 11.17 -7.22 4.46
C CYS A 17 11.22 -6.47 5.80
N ALA A 18 10.17 -5.71 6.15
CA ALA A 18 10.07 -4.99 7.42
C ALA A 18 10.04 -5.96 8.62
N ALA A 19 9.25 -7.02 8.55
CA ALA A 19 9.17 -8.05 9.58
C ALA A 19 10.50 -8.81 9.78
N SER A 20 11.32 -8.83 8.73
CA SER A 20 12.60 -9.56 8.69
C SER A 20 13.82 -8.68 8.95
N GLN A 21 13.66 -7.39 9.30
CA GLN A 21 14.78 -6.45 9.46
C GLN A 21 15.80 -6.87 10.53
N ALA A 22 15.38 -7.59 11.58
CA ALA A 22 16.26 -8.05 12.65
C ALA A 22 17.11 -9.29 12.28
N ARG A 23 16.83 -9.92 11.13
CA ARG A 23 17.58 -11.12 10.68
C ARG A 23 18.88 -10.73 10.01
N GLU A 24 19.93 -11.54 10.24
CA GLU A 24 21.21 -11.39 9.52
C GLU A 24 21.06 -11.70 8.03
N GLN A 25 20.29 -12.73 7.67
CA GLN A 25 20.11 -13.14 6.28
C GLN A 25 19.10 -12.26 5.56
N PRO A 26 19.41 -11.80 4.33
CA PRO A 26 18.47 -11.03 3.53
C PRO A 26 17.27 -11.89 3.12
N VAL A 27 16.15 -11.25 2.85
CA VAL A 27 14.92 -11.89 2.37
C VAL A 27 15.07 -12.30 0.92
N THR A 28 14.63 -13.50 0.56
CA THR A 28 14.64 -13.97 -0.83
C THR A 28 13.27 -13.91 -1.50
N ILE A 29 13.26 -13.79 -2.83
CA ILE A 29 12.02 -13.85 -3.62
C ILE A 29 11.29 -15.19 -3.38
N THR A 30 12.03 -16.26 -3.20
CA THR A 30 11.46 -17.61 -2.97
C THR A 30 10.69 -17.66 -1.66
N GLU A 31 11.23 -17.11 -0.58
CA GLU A 31 10.54 -17.05 0.72
C GLU A 31 9.22 -16.28 0.64
N ILE A 32 9.19 -15.15 -0.07
CA ILE A 32 7.97 -14.36 -0.23
C ILE A 32 6.96 -15.11 -1.11
N ALA A 33 7.42 -15.73 -2.19
CA ALA A 33 6.58 -16.50 -3.11
C ALA A 33 5.85 -17.63 -2.38
N GLU A 34 6.57 -18.39 -1.58
CA GLU A 34 6.04 -19.49 -0.78
C GLU A 34 5.12 -19.00 0.35
N SER A 35 5.49 -17.90 1.03
CA SER A 35 4.71 -17.37 2.15
C SER A 35 3.36 -16.79 1.75
N TYR A 36 3.25 -16.20 0.55
CA TYR A 36 2.07 -15.49 0.10
C TYR A 36 1.38 -16.11 -1.12
N ASP A 37 1.86 -17.24 -1.62
CA ASP A 37 1.38 -17.89 -2.85
C ASP A 37 1.34 -16.93 -4.05
N ILE A 38 2.45 -16.20 -4.24
CA ILE A 38 2.62 -15.24 -5.34
C ILE A 38 3.67 -15.77 -6.31
N SER A 39 3.42 -15.68 -7.62
CA SER A 39 4.38 -16.14 -8.61
C SER A 39 5.71 -15.40 -8.54
N ARG A 40 6.82 -16.13 -8.65
CA ARG A 40 8.18 -15.57 -8.60
C ARG A 40 8.43 -14.55 -9.70
N SER A 41 7.81 -14.71 -10.87
CA SER A 41 7.93 -13.77 -11.99
C SER A 41 7.32 -12.41 -11.67
N HIS A 42 6.16 -12.36 -11.02
CA HIS A 42 5.57 -11.11 -10.54
C HIS A 42 6.45 -10.45 -9.47
N LEU A 43 6.89 -11.22 -8.48
CA LEU A 43 7.77 -10.69 -7.42
C LEU A 43 9.09 -10.17 -7.96
N THR A 44 9.66 -10.82 -8.97
CA THR A 44 10.91 -10.35 -9.60
C THR A 44 10.76 -8.94 -10.18
N LYS A 45 9.66 -8.67 -10.90
CA LYS A 45 9.37 -7.34 -11.47
C LYS A 45 9.18 -6.29 -10.36
N ILE A 46 8.40 -6.63 -9.34
CA ILE A 46 8.15 -5.75 -8.19
C ILE A 46 9.46 -5.40 -7.48
N VAL A 47 10.30 -6.39 -7.20
CA VAL A 47 11.59 -6.18 -6.53
C VAL A 47 12.53 -5.33 -7.39
N GLN A 48 12.53 -5.51 -8.71
CA GLN A 48 13.31 -4.68 -9.63
C GLN A 48 12.87 -3.21 -9.57
N GLU A 49 11.56 -2.94 -9.60
CA GLU A 49 11.05 -1.56 -9.49
C GLU A 49 11.29 -0.95 -8.12
N LEU A 50 11.09 -1.73 -7.04
CA LEU A 50 11.38 -1.27 -5.69
C LEU A 50 12.87 -0.97 -5.48
N SER A 51 13.75 -1.74 -6.10
CA SER A 51 15.20 -1.48 -6.06
C SER A 51 15.55 -0.24 -6.87
N ALA A 52 14.99 -0.07 -8.07
CA ALA A 52 15.19 1.12 -8.89
C ALA A 52 14.64 2.40 -8.21
N GLY A 53 13.53 2.27 -7.49
CA GLY A 53 12.91 3.35 -6.72
C GLY A 53 13.59 3.67 -5.37
N GLY A 54 14.66 2.96 -5.00
CA GLY A 54 15.40 3.21 -3.76
C GLY A 54 14.66 2.76 -2.48
N TRP A 55 13.75 1.79 -2.60
CA TRP A 55 13.06 1.18 -1.46
C TRP A 55 13.78 -0.05 -0.92
N LEU A 56 14.36 -0.85 -1.83
CA LEU A 56 15.06 -2.08 -1.52
C LEU A 56 16.49 -2.05 -2.04
N GLU A 57 17.40 -2.52 -1.21
CA GLU A 57 18.72 -2.95 -1.63
C GLU A 57 18.69 -4.44 -1.97
N THR A 58 19.27 -4.83 -3.11
CA THR A 58 19.31 -6.22 -3.55
C THR A 58 20.75 -6.69 -3.76
N THR A 59 21.09 -7.87 -3.23
CA THR A 59 22.40 -8.51 -3.42
C THR A 59 22.20 -9.82 -4.19
N ARG A 60 23.00 -10.03 -5.23
CA ARG A 60 22.97 -11.24 -6.06
C ARG A 60 23.92 -12.30 -5.51
N GLY A 61 23.67 -13.56 -5.88
CA GLY A 61 24.56 -14.69 -5.60
C GLY A 61 24.18 -15.50 -4.37
N ARG A 62 25.11 -16.36 -3.94
CA ARG A 62 24.93 -17.25 -2.78
C ARG A 62 24.83 -16.42 -1.50
N GLY A 63 23.71 -16.59 -0.77
CA GLY A 63 23.40 -15.76 0.41
C GLY A 63 22.85 -14.36 0.08
N GLY A 64 22.56 -14.08 -1.19
CA GLY A 64 21.93 -12.84 -1.64
C GLY A 64 20.43 -12.79 -1.33
N GLY A 65 19.84 -11.63 -1.56
CA GLY A 65 18.43 -11.35 -1.31
C GLY A 65 18.16 -9.85 -1.28
N MET A 66 17.16 -9.43 -0.51
CA MET A 66 16.75 -8.03 -0.43
C MET A 66 16.58 -7.56 1.01
N ARG A 67 16.79 -6.25 1.21
CA ARG A 67 16.57 -5.53 2.48
C ARG A 67 15.95 -4.17 2.21
N LEU A 68 15.24 -3.63 3.18
CA LEU A 68 14.83 -2.22 3.13
C LEU A 68 16.05 -1.31 3.21
N ILE A 69 16.11 -0.28 2.34
CA ILE A 69 17.14 0.75 2.41
C ILE A 69 16.88 1.67 3.60
N LYS A 70 15.61 2.05 3.81
CA LYS A 70 15.20 2.88 4.94
C LYS A 70 14.63 2.02 6.07
N PRO A 71 14.76 2.44 7.33
CA PRO A 71 14.05 1.80 8.43
C PRO A 71 12.53 1.72 8.17
N ALA A 72 11.88 0.63 8.55
CA ALA A 72 10.44 0.43 8.33
C ALA A 72 9.57 1.54 8.96
N LYS A 73 10.03 2.18 10.04
CA LYS A 73 9.36 3.32 10.70
C LYS A 73 9.34 4.60 9.87
N ASP A 74 10.21 4.71 8.87
CA ASP A 74 10.36 5.89 8.01
C ASP A 74 9.65 5.71 6.66
N ILE A 75 8.96 4.58 6.47
CA ILE A 75 8.21 4.25 5.26
C ILE A 75 6.72 4.24 5.60
N THR A 76 5.98 5.25 5.14
CA THR A 76 4.52 5.33 5.33
C THR A 76 3.77 4.58 4.23
N LEU A 77 2.58 4.05 4.55
CA LEU A 77 1.74 3.41 3.54
C LEU A 77 1.32 4.39 2.45
N GLY A 78 1.07 5.64 2.81
CA GLY A 78 0.70 6.67 1.84
C GLY A 78 1.80 6.93 0.82
N ALA A 79 3.07 6.92 1.22
CA ALA A 79 4.21 7.05 0.32
C ALA A 79 4.29 5.87 -0.66
N VAL A 80 4.12 4.63 -0.17
CA VAL A 80 4.13 3.43 -1.01
C VAL A 80 2.98 3.46 -2.02
N VAL A 81 1.75 3.72 -1.56
CA VAL A 81 0.56 3.74 -2.43
C VAL A 81 0.69 4.79 -3.53
N ARG A 82 1.16 6.01 -3.20
CA ARG A 82 1.39 7.05 -4.23
C ARG A 82 2.48 6.69 -5.23
N ALA A 83 3.48 5.92 -4.82
CA ALA A 83 4.56 5.51 -5.72
C ALA A 83 4.15 4.35 -6.65
N THR A 84 3.14 3.57 -6.28
CA THR A 84 2.79 2.32 -7.00
C THR A 84 1.46 2.37 -7.74
N GLU A 85 0.55 3.29 -7.35
CA GLU A 85 -0.68 3.53 -8.10
C GLU A 85 -0.47 4.64 -9.12
N THR A 86 -0.94 4.41 -10.32
CA THR A 86 -0.80 5.35 -11.44
C THR A 86 -1.96 6.36 -11.50
N ASP A 87 -3.08 6.05 -10.86
CA ASP A 87 -4.29 6.87 -10.95
C ASP A 87 -5.11 6.85 -9.66
N PHE A 88 -5.46 8.05 -9.19
CA PHE A 88 -6.35 8.28 -8.07
C PHE A 88 -7.65 8.98 -8.49
N THR A 89 -7.92 9.05 -9.77
CA THR A 89 -9.09 9.74 -10.32
C THR A 89 -10.36 8.95 -10.00
N MET A 90 -11.13 9.41 -9.02
CA MET A 90 -12.39 8.75 -8.65
C MET A 90 -13.52 9.07 -9.64
N VAL A 91 -13.51 10.27 -10.21
CA VAL A 91 -14.49 10.80 -11.14
C VAL A 91 -13.81 11.69 -12.17
N GLU A 92 -14.37 11.81 -13.37
CA GLU A 92 -13.78 12.53 -14.50
C GLU A 92 -13.39 13.99 -14.17
N CYS A 93 -14.14 14.65 -13.29
CA CYS A 93 -13.88 16.03 -12.91
C CYS A 93 -12.66 16.23 -11.98
N PHE A 94 -11.98 15.15 -11.60
CA PHE A 94 -10.70 15.21 -10.88
C PHE A 94 -9.52 15.38 -11.84
N ASP A 95 -9.70 14.99 -13.11
CA ASP A 95 -8.73 15.24 -14.17
C ASP A 95 -9.17 16.43 -15.03
N PRO A 96 -8.49 17.59 -14.96
CA PRO A 96 -8.85 18.75 -15.76
C PRO A 96 -8.78 18.50 -17.27
N ALA A 97 -7.93 17.57 -17.73
CA ALA A 97 -7.76 17.28 -19.15
C ALA A 97 -8.91 16.43 -19.74
N LEU A 98 -9.54 15.61 -18.90
CA LEU A 98 -10.62 14.70 -19.31
C LEU A 98 -12.01 15.17 -18.88
N ASN A 99 -12.09 16.23 -18.09
CA ASN A 99 -13.35 16.72 -17.51
C ASN A 99 -14.30 17.28 -18.56
N GLN A 100 -15.41 16.60 -18.80
CA GLN A 100 -16.53 17.04 -19.62
C GLN A 100 -17.80 17.35 -18.80
N CYS A 101 -17.73 17.20 -17.48
CA CYS A 101 -18.85 17.38 -16.57
C CYS A 101 -19.28 18.86 -16.49
N ARG A 102 -20.51 19.15 -16.95
CA ARG A 102 -21.09 20.51 -16.96
C ARG A 102 -21.36 21.04 -15.55
N LEU A 103 -21.44 20.19 -14.54
CA LEU A 103 -21.70 20.55 -13.15
C LEU A 103 -20.41 20.87 -12.36
N SER A 104 -19.22 20.59 -12.92
CA SER A 104 -17.95 20.56 -12.19
C SER A 104 -17.61 21.84 -11.42
N GLN A 105 -18.06 23.02 -11.91
CA GLN A 105 -17.76 24.30 -11.26
C GLN A 105 -18.56 24.56 -9.97
N HIS A 106 -19.76 23.98 -9.84
CA HIS A 106 -20.66 24.18 -8.68
C HIS A 106 -21.08 22.86 -8.03
N CYS A 107 -20.31 21.78 -8.26
CA CYS A 107 -20.68 20.45 -7.83
C CYS A 107 -20.26 20.18 -6.39
N GLY A 108 -21.24 20.13 -5.47
CA GLY A 108 -20.99 19.72 -4.07
C GLY A 108 -20.43 18.30 -3.94
N LEU A 109 -20.80 17.36 -4.83
CA LEU A 109 -20.28 16.00 -4.84
C LEU A 109 -18.75 15.97 -5.07
N LYS A 110 -18.23 16.83 -5.96
CA LYS A 110 -16.79 16.95 -6.21
C LYS A 110 -16.04 17.29 -4.93
N GLY A 111 -16.56 18.25 -4.14
CA GLY A 111 -15.95 18.64 -2.86
C GLY A 111 -15.95 17.48 -1.84
N VAL A 112 -17.06 16.76 -1.71
CA VAL A 112 -17.18 15.62 -0.79
C VAL A 112 -16.23 14.49 -1.18
N LEU A 113 -16.13 14.15 -2.47
CA LEU A 113 -15.21 13.10 -2.94
C LEU A 113 -13.74 13.50 -2.76
N HIS A 114 -13.41 14.78 -2.97
CA HIS A 114 -12.07 15.30 -2.71
C HIS A 114 -11.71 15.18 -1.21
N GLN A 115 -12.62 15.55 -0.32
CA GLN A 115 -12.44 15.40 1.13
C GLN A 115 -12.28 13.92 1.53
N ALA A 116 -13.05 13.01 0.93
CA ALA A 116 -12.92 11.57 1.16
C ALA A 116 -11.53 11.05 0.75
N MET A 117 -11.01 11.50 -0.41
CA MET A 117 -9.67 11.16 -0.86
C MET A 117 -8.59 11.70 0.08
N GLN A 118 -8.72 12.94 0.53
CA GLN A 118 -7.80 13.51 1.51
C GLN A 118 -7.81 12.71 2.83
N SER A 119 -8.98 12.32 3.30
CA SER A 119 -9.13 11.49 4.50
C SER A 119 -8.48 10.12 4.32
N TYR A 120 -8.65 9.49 3.16
CA TYR A 120 -7.98 8.23 2.81
C TYR A 120 -6.46 8.34 2.93
N PHE A 121 -5.85 9.32 2.28
CA PHE A 121 -4.42 9.52 2.37
C PHE A 121 -3.95 9.93 3.76
N SER A 122 -4.71 10.76 4.47
CA SER A 122 -4.35 11.17 5.82
C SER A 122 -4.27 9.98 6.80
N VAL A 123 -5.02 8.90 6.55
CA VAL A 123 -4.91 7.65 7.32
C VAL A 123 -3.65 6.90 6.93
N LEU A 124 -3.40 6.74 5.62
CA LEU A 124 -2.24 6.00 5.13
C LEU A 124 -0.90 6.69 5.46
N ASP A 125 -0.87 8.01 5.49
CA ASP A 125 0.34 8.78 5.80
C ASP A 125 0.76 8.69 7.27
N ARG A 126 -0.16 8.32 8.16
CA ARG A 126 0.11 8.14 9.59
C ARG A 126 0.53 6.74 9.98
N VAL A 127 0.42 5.78 9.08
CA VAL A 127 0.75 4.37 9.34
C VAL A 127 2.04 4.02 8.61
N THR A 128 3.01 3.51 9.33
CA THR A 128 4.29 3.05 8.78
C THR A 128 4.32 1.54 8.58
N LEU A 129 5.30 1.03 7.82
CA LEU A 129 5.53 -0.41 7.72
C LEU A 129 5.83 -1.03 9.09
N ALA A 130 6.54 -0.30 9.97
CA ALA A 130 6.84 -0.78 11.32
C ALA A 130 5.57 -1.01 12.14
N ASP A 131 4.57 -0.13 12.01
CA ASP A 131 3.30 -0.26 12.73
C ASP A 131 2.52 -1.51 12.31
N LEU A 132 2.62 -1.91 11.03
CA LEU A 132 1.93 -3.08 10.50
C LEU A 132 2.55 -4.42 10.93
N VAL A 133 3.87 -4.44 11.10
CA VAL A 133 4.60 -5.67 11.45
C VAL A 133 4.90 -5.79 12.93
N ALA A 134 4.57 -4.77 13.73
CA ALA A 134 4.72 -4.81 15.17
C ALA A 134 3.94 -5.99 15.77
N PRO A 135 4.49 -6.71 16.77
CA PRO A 135 3.77 -7.77 17.47
C PRO A 135 2.42 -7.22 18.00
N ARG A 136 1.38 -8.05 17.94
CA ARG A 136 0.00 -7.66 18.34
C ARG A 136 -0.10 -7.01 19.72
N ALA A 137 0.83 -7.31 20.62
CA ALA A 137 0.96 -6.67 21.93
C ALA A 137 1.38 -5.18 21.81
N ALA A 138 2.23 -4.84 20.83
CA ALA A 138 2.63 -3.45 20.56
C ALA A 138 1.55 -2.70 19.75
N ALA A 139 0.77 -3.39 18.92
CA ALA A 139 -0.41 -2.83 18.26
C ALA A 139 -1.48 -2.36 19.27
N ALA A 140 -1.39 -2.84 20.52
CA ALA A 140 -2.20 -2.35 21.64
C ALA A 140 -1.91 -0.89 22.02
N ALA A 141 -0.77 -0.33 21.64
CA ALA A 141 -0.39 1.06 21.86
C ALA A 141 -0.87 2.04 20.77
N LEU A 142 -1.39 1.52 19.64
CA LEU A 142 -1.99 2.37 18.61
C LEU A 142 -3.22 3.13 19.16
N PRO A 143 -3.42 4.40 18.78
CA PRO A 143 -4.59 5.17 19.17
C PRO A 143 -5.88 4.39 18.93
N LYS A 144 -6.85 4.45 19.85
CA LYS A 144 -8.14 3.71 19.75
C LYS A 144 -8.87 3.95 18.44
N SER A 145 -8.71 5.13 17.85
CA SER A 145 -9.25 5.50 16.52
C SER A 145 -8.66 4.67 15.37
N LEU A 146 -7.39 4.29 15.44
CA LEU A 146 -6.72 3.45 14.44
C LEU A 146 -7.01 1.95 14.68
N ARG A 147 -7.16 1.53 15.95
CA ARG A 147 -7.53 0.14 16.28
C ARG A 147 -8.90 -0.26 15.75
N ALA A 148 -9.88 0.63 15.82
CA ALA A 148 -11.24 0.39 15.31
C ALA A 148 -11.27 0.22 13.78
N GLN A 149 -10.26 0.72 13.07
CA GLN A 149 -10.14 0.67 11.61
C GLN A 149 -9.35 -0.57 11.11
N LEU A 150 -8.58 -1.22 11.98
CA LEU A 150 -7.81 -2.44 11.68
C LEU A 150 -8.61 -3.74 11.91
N VAL A 151 -9.91 -3.64 12.27
CA VAL A 151 -10.77 -4.81 12.52
C VAL A 151 -11.25 -5.39 11.19
N PRO A 152 -11.15 -6.72 10.98
CA PRO A 152 -11.61 -7.39 9.77
C PRO A 152 -13.13 -7.35 9.68
N GLY A 153 -13.63 -6.64 8.71
CA GLY A 153 -15.06 -6.52 8.45
C GLY A 153 -15.36 -5.44 7.42
N LEU A 154 -14.75 -5.55 6.23
CA LEU A 154 -15.24 -4.80 5.07
C LEU A 154 -16.70 -5.19 4.84
N PRO A 155 -17.63 -4.21 4.76
CA PRO A 155 -19.03 -4.53 4.45
C PRO A 155 -19.07 -5.27 3.12
N GLN A 156 -19.63 -6.48 3.15
CA GLN A 156 -19.85 -7.26 1.94
C GLN A 156 -20.72 -6.44 0.99
N LYS A 157 -20.34 -6.38 -0.29
CA LYS A 157 -21.09 -5.74 -1.35
C LYS A 157 -22.53 -6.27 -1.33
N ARG A 158 -23.48 -5.49 -0.88
CA ARG A 158 -24.88 -5.73 -1.23
C ARG A 158 -25.04 -5.39 -2.70
N PRO A 159 -25.52 -6.32 -3.55
CA PRO A 159 -25.83 -5.98 -4.93
C PRO A 159 -26.91 -4.90 -4.96
N LEU A 160 -26.58 -3.78 -5.62
CA LEU A 160 -27.58 -2.75 -5.91
C LEU A 160 -28.60 -3.38 -6.85
N LYS A 161 -29.81 -3.63 -6.37
CA LYS A 161 -30.96 -3.93 -7.24
C LYS A 161 -31.36 -2.61 -7.91
N ILE A 162 -30.88 -2.37 -9.10
CA ILE A 162 -31.40 -1.32 -9.98
C ILE A 162 -32.73 -1.86 -10.50
N ARG A 163 -33.84 -1.19 -10.17
CA ARG A 163 -35.15 -1.37 -10.82
C ARG A 163 -35.17 -0.53 -12.08
#